data_73a279ec43c0373c16f691bff5a3384c
#
_entry.id   73a279ec43c0373c16f691bff5a3384c
#
_cell.length_a   1.000
_cell.length_b   1.000
_cell.length_c   1.000
_cell.angle_alpha   90.00
_cell.angle_beta   90.00
_cell.angle_gamma   90.00
#
_symmetry.space_group_name_H-M   'P 1'
#
loop_
_entity.id
_entity.type
_entity.pdbx_description
1 polymer ?
#
loop_
_entity_poly.entity_id
_entity_poly.type
_entity_poly.pdbx_seq_one_letter_code
_entity_poly.pdbx_strand_id
1 'polypeptide(L)'
;MPVPISLIVDDGSPVNAMYWEQPEVEHPFLVPNSFARRFANVCARHGVRGKLSVLPMPCCLGRIDQRLAHVSPRHLADFLRVVRTGLAPHFDITPEILTHLRAYRIGRGGHLHTFEDDWVAQATVPQITEYIALALLILKNVGLPANGVTSPWMTGEQNEKAYAEAIGRAQWRVHRRRLAWYFLHYVTQGPPRWPSVTWTSRKTGQKVVSVVGTTGDPFSRTQCQHAASARAARAAARAGVDAMLSADGQSGRLREVFDLGGPAVMVTHWQSLFSDGNEAGLDGFQTLLFRIEKVFGREFIWMRCSELAATAVSRPGRST
;
A
#
# COMPACT_ATOMS: atom_id res chain seq x y z
N MET A 1 -1.75 -26.83 3.44
CA MET A 1 -2.33 -25.82 2.52
C MET A 1 -1.22 -24.84 2.18
N PRO A 2 -1.15 -24.33 0.96
CA PRO A 2 -0.12 -23.37 0.60
C PRO A 2 -0.21 -22.10 1.48
N VAL A 3 0.94 -21.51 1.78
CA VAL A 3 1.03 -20.26 2.54
C VAL A 3 0.54 -19.11 1.68
N PRO A 4 -0.41 -18.30 2.13
CA PRO A 4 -0.83 -17.12 1.38
C PRO A 4 0.27 -16.04 1.40
N ILE A 5 0.64 -15.56 0.22
CA ILE A 5 1.53 -14.42 0.05
C ILE A 5 0.73 -13.25 -0.55
N SER A 6 0.97 -12.05 -0.07
CA SER A 6 0.42 -10.81 -0.61
C SER A 6 1.49 -9.73 -0.65
N LEU A 7 1.45 -8.85 -1.66
CA LEU A 7 2.33 -7.69 -1.73
C LEU A 7 1.53 -6.42 -1.44
N ILE A 8 1.98 -5.65 -0.48
CA ILE A 8 1.53 -4.29 -0.20
C ILE A 8 2.53 -3.31 -0.83
N VAL A 9 2.05 -2.45 -1.72
CA VAL A 9 2.82 -1.33 -2.25
C VAL A 9 2.11 -0.05 -1.87
N ASP A 10 2.78 0.78 -1.08
CA ASP A 10 2.28 2.08 -0.64
C ASP A 10 2.75 3.21 -1.55
N ASP A 11 2.14 4.40 -1.43
CA ASP A 11 2.53 5.68 -2.06
C ASP A 11 2.45 5.72 -3.59
N GLY A 12 1.67 4.87 -4.22
CA GLY A 12 1.53 4.86 -5.68
C GLY A 12 1.05 6.21 -6.22
N SER A 13 1.91 6.88 -6.99
CA SER A 13 1.68 8.24 -7.45
C SER A 13 2.47 8.52 -8.74
N PRO A 14 1.99 9.44 -9.62
CA PRO A 14 2.77 9.94 -10.76
C PRO A 14 3.87 10.93 -10.34
N VAL A 15 3.89 11.33 -9.07
CA VAL A 15 4.91 12.20 -8.48
C VAL A 15 5.63 11.47 -7.34
N ASN A 16 6.87 11.84 -7.08
CA ASN A 16 7.65 11.25 -5.99
C ASN A 16 7.31 11.98 -4.68
N ALA A 17 6.70 11.29 -3.71
CA ALA A 17 6.34 11.87 -2.42
C ALA A 17 7.57 12.42 -1.67
N MET A 18 8.73 11.77 -1.80
CA MET A 18 9.98 12.20 -1.17
C MET A 18 10.40 13.63 -1.52
N TYR A 19 9.99 14.14 -2.69
CA TYR A 19 10.25 15.52 -3.08
C TYR A 19 9.68 16.55 -2.07
N TRP A 20 8.60 16.21 -1.37
CA TRP A 20 8.00 17.05 -0.33
C TRP A 20 8.27 16.59 1.08
N GLU A 21 8.44 15.29 1.28
CA GLU A 21 8.69 14.75 2.61
C GLU A 21 10.11 14.99 3.08
N GLN A 22 11.06 15.10 2.14
CA GLN A 22 12.48 15.26 2.40
C GLN A 22 13.10 16.31 1.46
N PRO A 23 12.67 17.58 1.58
CA PRO A 23 13.08 18.64 0.67
C PRO A 23 14.58 19.01 0.78
N GLU A 24 15.26 18.55 1.82
CA GLU A 24 16.71 18.71 2.01
C GLU A 24 17.56 17.81 1.13
N VAL A 25 16.95 16.80 0.53
CA VAL A 25 17.60 15.86 -0.40
C VAL A 25 17.02 16.09 -1.81
N GLU A 26 17.89 16.08 -2.82
CA GLU A 26 17.44 16.20 -4.20
C GLU A 26 16.76 14.91 -4.67
N HIS A 27 15.46 15.00 -4.94
CA HIS A 27 14.64 13.92 -5.46
C HIS A 27 14.04 14.28 -6.83
N PRO A 28 13.92 13.34 -7.79
CA PRO A 28 13.17 13.59 -9.01
C PRO A 28 11.70 13.85 -8.68
N PHE A 29 11.15 14.92 -9.25
CA PHE A 29 9.75 15.31 -9.02
C PHE A 29 8.75 14.30 -9.58
N LEU A 30 8.97 13.83 -10.81
CA LEU A 30 8.08 12.88 -11.47
C LEU A 30 8.60 11.45 -11.32
N VAL A 31 7.68 10.52 -11.10
CA VAL A 31 7.92 9.10 -11.32
C VAL A 31 7.60 8.77 -12.77
N PRO A 32 8.57 8.31 -13.58
CA PRO A 32 8.34 8.00 -15.00
C PRO A 32 7.33 6.87 -15.19
N ASN A 33 6.42 7.00 -16.17
CA ASN A 33 5.47 5.93 -16.49
C ASN A 33 6.14 4.66 -17.04
N SER A 34 7.39 4.74 -17.50
CA SER A 34 8.22 3.57 -17.83
C SER A 34 8.48 2.68 -16.61
N PHE A 35 8.77 3.29 -15.46
CA PHE A 35 8.92 2.56 -14.21
C PHE A 35 7.61 1.85 -13.82
N ALA A 36 6.47 2.56 -13.86
CA ALA A 36 5.18 1.96 -13.54
C ALA A 36 4.86 0.76 -14.46
N ARG A 37 5.14 0.87 -15.76
CA ARG A 37 5.00 -0.25 -16.71
C ARG A 37 5.94 -1.40 -16.40
N ARG A 38 7.19 -1.11 -16.07
CA ARG A 38 8.19 -2.13 -15.71
C ARG A 38 7.75 -2.89 -14.46
N PHE A 39 7.31 -2.19 -13.42
CA PHE A 39 6.76 -2.81 -12.20
C PHE A 39 5.55 -3.71 -12.52
N ALA A 40 4.59 -3.22 -13.31
CA ALA A 40 3.44 -4.02 -13.73
C ALA A 40 3.86 -5.29 -14.49
N ASN A 41 4.84 -5.20 -15.40
CA ASN A 41 5.35 -6.34 -16.15
C ASN A 41 6.07 -7.36 -15.25
N VAL A 42 6.85 -6.90 -14.27
CA VAL A 42 7.48 -7.78 -13.27
C VAL A 42 6.40 -8.54 -12.48
N CYS A 43 5.41 -7.83 -11.95
CA CYS A 43 4.32 -8.45 -11.21
C CYS A 43 3.53 -9.47 -12.04
N ALA A 44 3.18 -9.11 -13.29
CA ALA A 44 2.44 -10.01 -14.18
C ALA A 44 3.24 -11.29 -14.50
N ARG A 45 4.55 -11.17 -14.75
CA ARG A 45 5.44 -12.31 -15.08
C ARG A 45 5.51 -13.33 -13.93
N HIS A 46 5.54 -12.85 -12.69
CA HIS A 46 5.66 -13.68 -11.49
C HIS A 46 4.31 -13.98 -10.81
N GLY A 47 3.19 -13.60 -11.45
CA GLY A 47 1.85 -13.82 -10.91
C GLY A 47 1.59 -13.11 -9.57
N VAL A 48 2.34 -12.05 -9.27
CA VAL A 48 2.23 -11.30 -8.00
C VAL A 48 0.86 -10.69 -7.84
N ARG A 49 0.29 -10.87 -6.65
CA ARG A 49 -0.99 -10.27 -6.25
C ARG A 49 -0.87 -9.58 -4.90
N GLY A 50 -1.73 -8.61 -4.66
CA GLY A 50 -1.70 -7.86 -3.41
C GLY A 50 -2.57 -6.61 -3.45
N LYS A 51 -2.04 -5.50 -2.96
CA LYS A 51 -2.65 -4.17 -3.07
C LYS A 51 -1.63 -3.12 -3.50
N LEU A 52 -2.11 -2.14 -4.25
CA LEU A 52 -1.40 -0.89 -4.53
C LEU A 52 -2.24 0.27 -4.00
N SER A 53 -1.69 1.07 -3.12
CA SER A 53 -2.32 2.35 -2.80
C SER A 53 -2.06 3.35 -3.93
N VAL A 54 -3.03 4.21 -4.17
CA VAL A 54 -2.93 5.33 -5.10
C VAL A 54 -3.36 6.59 -4.37
N LEU A 55 -2.48 7.59 -4.34
CA LEU A 55 -2.74 8.85 -3.69
C LEU A 55 -3.81 9.66 -4.45
N PRO A 56 -4.99 9.93 -3.84
CA PRO A 56 -6.05 10.68 -4.53
C PRO A 56 -5.71 12.15 -4.77
N MET A 57 -4.92 12.74 -3.86
CA MET A 57 -4.45 14.12 -3.92
C MET A 57 -2.96 14.22 -3.57
N PRO A 58 -2.07 13.60 -4.37
CA PRO A 58 -0.67 13.41 -4.00
C PRO A 58 0.00 14.72 -3.60
N CYS A 59 0.59 14.73 -2.41
CA CYS A 59 1.39 15.83 -1.88
C CYS A 59 0.69 17.21 -1.95
N CYS A 60 -0.62 17.24 -1.80
CA CYS A 60 -1.43 18.46 -1.89
C CYS A 60 -1.43 19.16 -3.26
N LEU A 61 -1.00 18.50 -4.34
CA LEU A 61 -0.90 19.09 -5.69
C LEU A 61 -2.23 19.21 -6.44
N GLY A 62 -3.31 18.73 -5.85
CA GLY A 62 -4.64 18.67 -6.48
C GLY A 62 -5.15 17.24 -6.62
N ARG A 63 -6.29 17.07 -7.27
CA ARG A 63 -7.00 15.78 -7.37
C ARG A 63 -6.63 15.07 -8.66
N ILE A 64 -6.37 13.76 -8.59
CA ILE A 64 -6.04 12.96 -9.79
C ILE A 64 -7.24 12.79 -10.75
N ASP A 65 -8.47 13.00 -10.30
CA ASP A 65 -9.66 13.01 -11.15
C ASP A 65 -9.96 14.38 -11.80
N GLN A 66 -9.10 15.35 -11.56
CA GLN A 66 -9.18 16.70 -12.13
C GLN A 66 -7.83 17.12 -12.74
N ARG A 67 -6.97 17.70 -11.94
CA ARG A 67 -5.66 18.20 -12.36
C ARG A 67 -4.69 18.17 -11.17
N LEU A 68 -3.43 17.84 -11.47
CA LEU A 68 -2.31 17.99 -10.55
C LEU A 68 -1.45 19.18 -10.99
N ALA A 69 -1.08 20.04 -10.03
CA ALA A 69 -0.13 21.13 -10.28
C ALA A 69 1.21 20.54 -10.76
N HIS A 70 1.82 21.20 -11.73
CA HIS A 70 3.13 20.85 -12.30
C HIS A 70 3.21 19.46 -12.97
N VAL A 71 2.09 18.76 -13.12
CA VAL A 71 2.03 17.46 -13.83
C VAL A 71 1.24 17.63 -15.12
N SER A 72 1.82 17.20 -16.25
CA SER A 72 1.10 17.27 -17.52
C SER A 72 -0.12 16.34 -17.51
N PRO A 73 -1.24 16.72 -18.14
CA PRO A 73 -2.44 15.86 -18.25
C PRO A 73 -2.10 14.50 -18.91
N ARG A 74 -1.18 14.48 -19.87
CA ARG A 74 -0.72 13.27 -20.55
C ARG A 74 0.00 12.33 -19.60
N HIS A 75 0.90 12.86 -18.74
CA HIS A 75 1.63 12.05 -17.77
C HIS A 75 0.68 11.39 -16.76
N LEU A 76 -0.27 12.16 -16.21
CA LEU A 76 -1.29 11.66 -15.30
C LEU A 76 -2.19 10.62 -15.96
N ALA A 77 -2.67 10.89 -17.18
CA ALA A 77 -3.54 9.97 -17.92
C ALA A 77 -2.82 8.63 -18.21
N ASP A 78 -1.54 8.69 -18.59
CA ASP A 78 -0.71 7.49 -18.82
C ASP A 78 -0.47 6.70 -17.53
N PHE A 79 -0.18 7.36 -16.40
CA PHE A 79 -0.07 6.70 -15.10
C PHE A 79 -1.35 5.95 -14.75
N LEU A 80 -2.50 6.64 -14.80
CA LEU A 80 -3.80 6.05 -14.49
C LEU A 80 -4.15 4.89 -15.44
N ARG A 81 -3.77 4.98 -16.71
CA ARG A 81 -3.93 3.88 -17.66
C ARG A 81 -3.10 2.67 -17.26
N VAL A 82 -1.82 2.85 -16.90
CA VAL A 82 -0.96 1.73 -16.44
C VAL A 82 -1.54 1.09 -15.19
N VAL A 83 -2.00 1.88 -14.22
CA VAL A 83 -2.62 1.34 -13.00
C VAL A 83 -3.88 0.54 -13.35
N ARG A 84 -4.78 1.07 -14.18
CA ARG A 84 -6.04 0.38 -14.55
C ARG A 84 -5.81 -0.91 -15.31
N THR A 85 -4.91 -0.90 -16.29
CA THR A 85 -4.77 -2.02 -17.23
C THR A 85 -3.67 -3.01 -16.86
N GLY A 86 -2.65 -2.56 -16.14
CA GLY A 86 -1.49 -3.39 -15.77
C GLY A 86 -1.47 -3.84 -14.31
N LEU A 87 -2.00 -3.05 -13.38
CA LEU A 87 -1.92 -3.35 -11.95
C LEU A 87 -3.25 -3.77 -11.33
N ALA A 88 -4.34 -3.05 -11.57
CA ALA A 88 -5.65 -3.37 -11.00
C ALA A 88 -6.18 -4.79 -11.33
N PRO A 89 -5.81 -5.45 -12.45
CA PRO A 89 -6.16 -6.86 -12.65
C PRO A 89 -5.55 -7.81 -11.62
N HIS A 90 -4.44 -7.44 -11.00
CA HIS A 90 -3.69 -8.27 -10.04
C HIS A 90 -3.75 -7.73 -8.60
N PHE A 91 -3.96 -6.44 -8.43
CA PHE A 91 -3.92 -5.75 -7.14
C PHE A 91 -5.28 -5.16 -6.76
N ASP A 92 -5.60 -5.21 -5.48
CA ASP A 92 -6.60 -4.30 -4.93
C ASP A 92 -6.06 -2.88 -5.01
N ILE A 93 -6.90 -1.92 -5.39
CA ILE A 93 -6.55 -0.52 -5.33
C ILE A 93 -7.14 0.07 -4.04
N THR A 94 -6.33 0.83 -3.31
CA THR A 94 -6.75 1.55 -2.11
C THR A 94 -6.37 3.03 -2.23
N PRO A 95 -7.12 3.96 -1.66
CA PRO A 95 -6.57 5.27 -1.36
C PRO A 95 -5.58 5.12 -0.20
N GLU A 96 -4.57 5.97 -0.18
CA GLU A 96 -3.73 6.18 0.99
C GLU A 96 -4.18 7.46 1.66
N ILE A 97 -5.24 7.34 2.43
CA ILE A 97 -6.11 8.42 2.91
C ILE A 97 -6.43 9.38 1.76
N LEU A 98 -5.93 10.63 1.75
CA LEU A 98 -6.26 11.59 0.71
C LEU A 98 -5.03 12.27 0.10
N THR A 99 -4.15 12.86 0.91
CA THR A 99 -3.03 13.68 0.41
C THR A 99 -1.65 13.09 0.64
N HIS A 100 -1.53 12.24 1.63
CA HIS A 100 -0.26 11.76 2.18
C HIS A 100 0.66 12.93 2.59
N LEU A 101 0.10 14.03 3.09
CA LEU A 101 0.83 15.17 3.60
C LEU A 101 -0.06 15.98 4.57
N ARG A 102 -0.60 17.11 4.13
CA ARG A 102 -1.45 17.98 4.96
C ARG A 102 -2.93 17.68 4.78
N ALA A 103 -3.67 17.64 5.88
CA ALA A 103 -5.10 17.39 5.84
C ALA A 103 -5.84 18.42 4.96
N TYR A 104 -6.84 17.94 4.20
CA TYR A 104 -7.62 18.76 3.27
C TYR A 104 -8.96 19.19 3.89
N ARG A 105 -9.34 20.46 3.71
CA ARG A 105 -10.63 21.02 4.15
C ARG A 105 -11.74 20.66 3.18
N ILE A 106 -12.54 19.65 3.52
CA ILE A 106 -13.69 19.28 2.72
C ILE A 106 -14.74 20.43 2.76
N GLY A 107 -15.33 20.74 1.61
CA GLY A 107 -16.38 21.76 1.44
C GLY A 107 -15.87 23.19 1.27
N ARG A 108 -14.74 23.55 1.87
CA ARG A 108 -14.15 24.90 1.73
C ARG A 108 -12.94 24.92 0.81
N GLY A 109 -12.35 23.78 0.52
CA GLY A 109 -11.10 23.67 -0.21
C GLY A 109 -9.87 24.10 0.59
N GLY A 110 -8.68 23.83 0.02
CA GLY A 110 -7.40 24.16 0.63
C GLY A 110 -6.96 23.18 1.72
N HIS A 111 -5.71 23.30 2.14
CA HIS A 111 -5.07 22.42 3.09
C HIS A 111 -4.97 23.06 4.48
N LEU A 112 -4.98 22.23 5.51
CA LEU A 112 -4.68 22.63 6.88
C LEU A 112 -3.16 22.74 7.09
N HIS A 113 -2.71 23.33 8.19
CA HIS A 113 -1.31 23.27 8.60
C HIS A 113 -0.95 21.95 9.31
N THR A 114 -1.96 21.13 9.64
CA THR A 114 -1.85 19.84 10.32
C THR A 114 -1.65 18.72 9.31
N PHE A 115 -0.81 17.75 9.61
CA PHE A 115 -0.68 16.51 8.83
C PHE A 115 -1.94 15.64 8.94
N GLU A 116 -2.11 14.71 7.99
CA GLU A 116 -3.32 13.87 7.94
C GLU A 116 -3.48 12.96 9.16
N ASP A 117 -2.40 12.36 9.63
CA ASP A 117 -2.37 11.49 10.81
C ASP A 117 -2.81 12.23 12.08
N ASP A 118 -2.24 13.40 12.36
CA ASP A 118 -2.61 14.26 13.49
C ASP A 118 -4.07 14.72 13.39
N TRP A 119 -4.52 15.06 12.19
CA TRP A 119 -5.92 15.46 11.98
C TRP A 119 -6.88 14.29 12.23
N VAL A 120 -6.59 13.10 11.70
CA VAL A 120 -7.42 11.92 11.90
C VAL A 120 -7.48 11.51 13.38
N ALA A 121 -6.36 11.63 14.11
CA ALA A 121 -6.30 11.32 15.53
C ALA A 121 -7.33 12.11 16.37
N GLN A 122 -7.65 13.34 15.94
CA GLN A 122 -8.58 14.25 16.63
C GLN A 122 -9.96 14.31 15.99
N ALA A 123 -10.14 13.74 14.80
CA ALA A 123 -11.38 13.84 14.03
C ALA A 123 -12.46 12.88 14.54
N THR A 124 -13.70 13.28 14.40
CA THR A 124 -14.88 12.43 14.71
C THR A 124 -15.16 11.42 13.60
N VAL A 125 -15.86 10.33 13.93
CA VAL A 125 -16.28 9.32 12.94
C VAL A 125 -16.95 9.93 11.69
N PRO A 126 -17.90 10.88 11.80
CA PRO A 126 -18.48 11.54 10.63
C PRO A 126 -17.44 12.28 9.78
N GLN A 127 -16.51 13.01 10.38
CA GLN A 127 -15.46 13.74 9.68
C GLN A 127 -14.51 12.80 8.93
N ILE A 128 -14.03 11.74 9.59
CA ILE A 128 -13.19 10.72 8.96
C ILE A 128 -13.95 10.00 7.84
N THR A 129 -15.26 9.72 8.04
CA THR A 129 -16.10 9.11 7.00
C THR A 129 -16.19 9.97 5.75
N GLU A 130 -16.41 11.27 5.88
CA GLU A 130 -16.44 12.22 4.74
C GLU A 130 -15.08 12.27 4.04
N TYR A 131 -14.00 12.27 4.80
CA TYR A 131 -12.64 12.34 4.29
C TYR A 131 -12.28 11.11 3.45
N ILE A 132 -12.51 9.92 3.99
CA ILE A 132 -12.29 8.66 3.28
C ILE A 132 -13.27 8.52 2.10
N ALA A 133 -14.53 8.95 2.24
CA ALA A 133 -15.49 8.90 1.14
C ALA A 133 -15.05 9.77 -0.03
N LEU A 134 -14.46 10.95 0.21
CA LEU A 134 -13.88 11.77 -0.85
C LEU A 134 -12.73 11.05 -1.55
N ALA A 135 -11.81 10.43 -0.81
CA ALA A 135 -10.70 9.66 -1.36
C ALA A 135 -11.20 8.51 -2.27
N LEU A 136 -12.17 7.73 -1.78
CA LEU A 136 -12.80 6.65 -2.54
C LEU A 136 -13.52 7.15 -3.80
N LEU A 137 -14.18 8.30 -3.72
CA LEU A 137 -14.87 8.92 -4.86
C LEU A 137 -13.89 9.37 -5.94
N ILE A 138 -12.78 10.00 -5.55
CA ILE A 138 -11.73 10.43 -6.50
C ILE A 138 -11.19 9.22 -7.26
N LEU A 139 -10.86 8.12 -6.58
CA LEU A 139 -10.40 6.89 -7.24
C LEU A 139 -11.48 6.28 -8.12
N LYS A 140 -12.74 6.27 -7.68
CA LYS A 140 -13.86 5.80 -8.49
C LYS A 140 -14.01 6.59 -9.80
N ASN A 141 -13.87 7.92 -9.74
CA ASN A 141 -14.00 8.81 -10.90
C ASN A 141 -12.93 8.55 -11.97
N VAL A 142 -11.76 8.07 -11.58
CA VAL A 142 -10.69 7.68 -12.51
C VAL A 142 -10.72 6.19 -12.89
N GLY A 143 -11.82 5.48 -12.57
CA GLY A 143 -11.97 4.06 -12.93
C GLY A 143 -11.17 3.08 -12.07
N LEU A 144 -10.85 3.46 -10.85
CA LEU A 144 -10.12 2.66 -9.85
C LEU A 144 -10.98 2.43 -8.59
N PRO A 145 -12.06 1.62 -8.66
CA PRO A 145 -12.95 1.43 -7.51
C PRO A 145 -12.25 0.68 -6.38
N ALA A 146 -11.90 1.40 -5.31
CA ALA A 146 -11.19 0.87 -4.17
C ALA A 146 -12.08 0.00 -3.26
N ASN A 147 -11.49 -1.05 -2.65
CA ASN A 147 -12.19 -1.96 -1.73
C ASN A 147 -11.62 -1.98 -0.31
N GLY A 148 -10.53 -1.26 -0.09
CA GLY A 148 -9.87 -1.07 1.19
C GLY A 148 -9.34 0.35 1.34
N VAL A 149 -8.58 0.59 2.40
CA VAL A 149 -7.92 1.86 2.72
C VAL A 149 -6.50 1.58 3.23
N THR A 150 -5.54 2.42 2.85
CA THR A 150 -4.19 2.43 3.42
C THR A 150 -4.03 3.62 4.35
N SER A 151 -3.31 3.41 5.44
CA SER A 151 -3.08 4.37 6.51
C SER A 151 -1.63 4.84 6.50
N PRO A 152 -1.31 6.00 5.90
CA PRO A 152 0.04 6.56 5.92
C PRO A 152 0.46 6.90 7.35
N TRP A 153 1.73 6.79 7.67
CA TRP A 153 2.31 7.16 8.97
C TRP A 153 1.51 6.68 10.19
N MET A 154 0.94 5.46 10.15
CA MET A 154 0.10 4.90 11.21
C MET A 154 -1.20 5.69 11.47
N THR A 155 -1.70 6.43 10.47
CA THR A 155 -2.95 7.20 10.55
C THR A 155 -4.12 6.33 11.03
N GLY A 156 -4.75 6.75 12.12
CA GLY A 156 -5.86 6.04 12.73
C GLY A 156 -5.48 5.09 13.87
N GLU A 157 -4.19 4.87 14.16
CA GLU A 157 -3.76 4.00 15.26
C GLU A 157 -4.28 4.50 16.63
N GLN A 158 -4.24 5.81 16.86
CA GLN A 158 -4.66 6.42 18.13
C GLN A 158 -6.19 6.29 18.38
N ASN A 159 -6.98 6.11 17.33
CA ASN A 159 -8.44 6.01 17.40
C ASN A 159 -9.00 4.90 16.49
N GLU A 160 -8.31 3.77 16.40
CA GLU A 160 -8.53 2.70 15.40
C GLU A 160 -9.98 2.22 15.32
N LYS A 161 -10.69 2.15 16.46
CA LYS A 161 -12.11 1.77 16.47
C LYS A 161 -12.97 2.77 15.68
N ALA A 162 -12.76 4.08 15.88
CA ALA A 162 -13.46 5.14 15.16
C ALA A 162 -13.05 5.15 13.68
N TYR A 163 -11.78 4.92 13.40
CA TYR A 163 -11.23 4.83 12.06
C TYR A 163 -11.82 3.65 11.27
N ALA A 164 -11.85 2.45 11.85
CA ALA A 164 -12.46 1.27 11.23
C ALA A 164 -13.97 1.48 10.95
N GLU A 165 -14.70 2.09 11.89
CA GLU A 165 -16.10 2.46 11.69
C GLU A 165 -16.27 3.43 10.52
N ALA A 166 -15.42 4.46 10.44
CA ALA A 166 -15.47 5.46 9.38
C ALA A 166 -15.18 4.82 8.01
N ILE A 167 -14.20 3.90 7.91
CA ILE A 167 -13.92 3.12 6.69
C ILE A 167 -15.16 2.33 6.26
N GLY A 168 -15.80 1.60 7.17
CA GLY A 168 -17.01 0.84 6.87
C GLY A 168 -18.12 1.74 6.32
N ARG A 169 -18.40 2.87 6.97
CA ARG A 169 -19.41 3.85 6.53
C ARG A 169 -19.08 4.47 5.18
N ALA A 170 -17.81 4.85 4.93
CA ALA A 170 -17.37 5.42 3.66
C ALA A 170 -17.48 4.42 2.52
N GLN A 171 -17.04 3.17 2.71
CA GLN A 171 -17.16 2.11 1.71
C GLN A 171 -18.63 1.78 1.38
N TRP A 172 -19.50 1.80 2.35
CA TRP A 172 -20.93 1.65 2.10
C TRP A 172 -21.51 2.81 1.29
N ARG A 173 -21.17 4.03 1.67
CA ARG A 173 -21.67 5.23 1.01
C ARG A 173 -21.27 5.28 -0.47
N VAL A 174 -20.00 5.00 -0.79
CA VAL A 174 -19.47 5.18 -2.14
C VAL A 174 -19.65 3.94 -3.02
N HIS A 175 -19.48 2.74 -2.45
CA HIS A 175 -19.42 1.48 -3.21
C HIS A 175 -20.47 0.44 -2.80
N ARG A 176 -21.27 0.69 -1.74
CA ARG A 176 -22.24 -0.28 -1.20
C ARG A 176 -21.60 -1.61 -0.76
N ARG A 177 -20.34 -1.59 -0.35
CA ARG A 177 -19.62 -2.79 0.09
C ARG A 177 -19.98 -3.17 1.51
N ARG A 178 -20.23 -4.48 1.74
CA ARG A 178 -20.44 -5.03 3.09
C ARG A 178 -19.14 -5.48 3.75
N LEU A 179 -18.13 -5.84 2.99
CA LEU A 179 -16.79 -6.13 3.46
C LEU A 179 -15.86 -5.01 2.98
N ALA A 180 -15.19 -4.38 3.94
CA ALA A 180 -14.09 -3.46 3.73
C ALA A 180 -12.88 -3.92 4.55
N TRP A 181 -11.72 -3.41 4.22
CA TRP A 181 -10.50 -3.73 4.93
C TRP A 181 -9.55 -2.52 4.92
N TYR A 182 -8.56 -2.54 5.81
CA TYR A 182 -7.51 -1.53 5.83
C TYR A 182 -6.16 -2.16 6.18
N PHE A 183 -5.11 -1.46 5.78
CA PHE A 183 -3.74 -1.72 6.19
C PHE A 183 -3.27 -0.56 7.07
N LEU A 184 -2.83 -0.87 8.28
CA LEU A 184 -2.35 0.08 9.28
C LEU A 184 -1.13 -0.48 10.01
N HIS A 185 -1.18 -1.73 10.44
CA HIS A 185 -0.17 -2.35 11.28
C HIS A 185 0.73 -3.30 10.50
N TYR A 186 1.96 -3.48 11.00
CA TYR A 186 2.83 -4.55 10.56
C TYR A 186 3.61 -5.15 11.73
N VAL A 187 3.99 -6.42 11.58
CA VAL A 187 4.76 -7.22 12.54
C VAL A 187 6.01 -7.73 11.83
N THR A 188 7.14 -7.10 12.13
CA THR A 188 8.42 -7.39 11.44
C THR A 188 9.22 -8.52 12.08
N GLN A 189 8.80 -9.00 13.26
CA GLN A 189 9.46 -10.06 14.02
C GLN A 189 8.41 -10.96 14.70
N GLY A 190 8.76 -12.20 14.95
CA GLY A 190 7.89 -13.18 15.61
C GLY A 190 6.69 -13.62 14.76
N PRO A 191 5.66 -14.21 15.40
CA PRO A 191 4.57 -14.84 14.68
C PRO A 191 3.78 -13.85 13.79
N PRO A 192 3.54 -14.22 12.51
CA PRO A 192 2.69 -13.42 11.63
C PRO A 192 1.24 -13.40 12.14
N ARG A 193 0.55 -12.28 11.91
CA ARG A 193 -0.85 -12.14 12.31
C ARG A 193 -1.78 -12.38 11.12
N TRP A 194 -2.82 -13.17 11.36
CA TRP A 194 -3.93 -13.29 10.42
C TRP A 194 -4.80 -12.04 10.43
N PRO A 195 -5.46 -11.70 9.30
CA PRO A 195 -6.45 -10.63 9.29
C PRO A 195 -7.55 -10.85 10.32
N SER A 196 -8.00 -9.78 10.96
CA SER A 196 -9.02 -9.81 12.00
C SER A 196 -10.12 -8.77 11.81
N VAL A 197 -11.37 -9.10 12.19
CA VAL A 197 -12.48 -8.16 12.14
C VAL A 197 -12.34 -7.16 13.27
N THR A 198 -12.21 -5.88 12.93
CA THR A 198 -12.05 -4.78 13.90
C THR A 198 -13.34 -4.00 14.14
N TRP A 199 -14.28 -4.05 13.18
CA TRP A 199 -15.58 -3.40 13.33
C TRP A 199 -16.68 -4.14 12.59
N THR A 200 -17.88 -4.12 13.18
CA THR A 200 -19.09 -4.71 12.60
C THR A 200 -20.29 -3.81 12.85
N SER A 201 -21.06 -3.52 11.80
CA SER A 201 -22.34 -2.84 11.91
C SER A 201 -23.47 -3.84 12.12
N ARG A 202 -24.13 -3.78 13.26
CA ARG A 202 -25.34 -4.61 13.52
C ARG A 202 -26.49 -4.26 12.59
N LYS A 203 -26.59 -2.99 12.15
CA LYS A 203 -27.69 -2.50 11.31
C LYS A 203 -27.57 -2.97 9.85
N THR A 204 -26.36 -3.00 9.28
CA THR A 204 -26.13 -3.26 7.85
C THR A 204 -25.43 -4.59 7.58
N GLY A 205 -24.95 -5.27 8.61
CA GLY A 205 -24.11 -6.47 8.51
C GLY A 205 -22.72 -6.21 7.92
N GLN A 206 -22.30 -4.93 7.84
CA GLN A 206 -20.96 -4.58 7.36
C GLN A 206 -19.89 -5.05 8.32
N LYS A 207 -18.74 -5.45 7.76
CA LYS A 207 -17.53 -5.79 8.51
C LYS A 207 -16.34 -5.05 7.95
N VAL A 208 -15.45 -4.62 8.83
CA VAL A 208 -14.16 -4.05 8.49
C VAL A 208 -13.06 -4.92 9.09
N VAL A 209 -12.06 -5.25 8.28
CA VAL A 209 -11.00 -6.17 8.62
C VAL A 209 -9.66 -5.44 8.57
N SER A 210 -8.84 -5.61 9.62
CA SER A 210 -7.43 -5.21 9.61
C SER A 210 -6.60 -6.29 8.92
N VAL A 211 -5.86 -5.91 7.88
CA VAL A 211 -4.84 -6.74 7.24
C VAL A 211 -3.48 -6.24 7.71
N VAL A 212 -2.71 -7.10 8.36
CA VAL A 212 -1.44 -6.76 8.99
C VAL A 212 -0.28 -7.17 8.07
N GLY A 213 0.65 -6.25 7.82
CA GLY A 213 1.93 -6.55 7.17
C GLY A 213 2.78 -7.45 8.06
N THR A 214 3.45 -8.44 7.47
CA THR A 214 4.30 -9.38 8.22
C THR A 214 5.77 -9.19 7.97
N THR A 215 6.13 -8.21 7.15
CA THR A 215 7.51 -7.76 6.92
C THR A 215 7.60 -6.25 7.02
N GLY A 216 8.82 -5.71 7.20
CA GLY A 216 9.12 -4.31 6.89
C GLY A 216 9.40 -4.13 5.40
N ASP A 217 9.69 -2.90 4.98
CA ASP A 217 10.11 -2.60 3.61
C ASP A 217 11.60 -2.94 3.42
N PRO A 218 11.95 -4.00 2.64
CA PRO A 218 13.34 -4.39 2.44
C PRO A 218 14.11 -3.42 1.54
N PHE A 219 13.42 -2.52 0.85
CA PHE A 219 14.00 -1.58 -0.10
C PHE A 219 14.03 -0.13 0.39
N SER A 220 13.62 0.14 1.63
CA SER A 220 13.60 1.50 2.20
C SER A 220 14.94 2.23 2.13
N ARG A 221 16.06 1.49 2.13
CA ARG A 221 17.41 2.06 2.07
C ARG A 221 17.97 2.25 0.65
N THR A 222 17.18 2.06 -0.40
CA THR A 222 17.63 2.25 -1.78
C THR A 222 17.49 3.69 -2.27
N GLN A 223 16.77 4.52 -1.54
CA GLN A 223 16.53 5.94 -1.84
C GLN A 223 17.78 6.78 -1.54
N CYS A 224 17.95 7.92 -2.22
CA CYS A 224 19.18 8.73 -2.16
C CYS A 224 19.50 9.29 -0.77
N GLN A 225 18.53 9.47 0.11
CA GLN A 225 18.76 9.79 1.53
C GLN A 225 19.61 8.76 2.28
N HIS A 226 19.64 7.50 1.81
CA HIS A 226 20.37 6.40 2.42
C HIS A 226 21.48 5.85 1.51
N ALA A 227 21.40 6.13 0.21
CA ALA A 227 22.27 5.56 -0.81
C ALA A 227 22.79 6.66 -1.75
N ALA A 228 23.92 7.25 -1.42
CA ALA A 228 24.52 8.37 -2.15
C ALA A 228 24.95 8.04 -3.59
N SER A 229 24.76 6.82 -4.07
CA SER A 229 25.07 6.41 -5.46
C SER A 229 24.24 5.21 -5.88
N ALA A 230 24.10 5.01 -7.20
CA ALA A 230 23.45 3.83 -7.78
C ALA A 230 24.12 2.49 -7.33
N ARG A 231 25.43 2.50 -7.08
CA ARG A 231 26.15 1.33 -6.52
C ARG A 231 25.69 1.05 -5.07
N ALA A 232 25.60 2.08 -4.24
CA ALA A 232 25.11 1.96 -2.87
C ALA A 232 23.64 1.50 -2.83
N ALA A 233 22.77 2.07 -3.69
CA ALA A 233 21.37 1.66 -3.81
C ALA A 233 21.24 0.16 -4.18
N ARG A 234 22.01 -0.32 -5.16
CA ARG A 234 22.04 -1.75 -5.51
C ARG A 234 22.60 -2.63 -4.38
N ALA A 235 23.56 -2.15 -3.61
CA ALA A 235 24.06 -2.87 -2.44
C ALA A 235 23.00 -2.97 -1.35
N ALA A 236 22.28 -1.87 -1.07
CA ALA A 236 21.17 -1.83 -0.14
C ALA A 236 20.02 -2.77 -0.57
N ALA A 237 19.67 -2.77 -1.87
CA ALA A 237 18.66 -3.69 -2.40
C ALA A 237 19.04 -5.15 -2.19
N ARG A 238 20.31 -5.53 -2.47
CA ARG A 238 20.79 -6.90 -2.20
C ARG A 238 20.70 -7.28 -0.73
N ALA A 239 21.13 -6.38 0.16
CA ALA A 239 21.02 -6.61 1.61
C ALA A 239 19.56 -6.77 2.06
N GLY A 240 18.64 -5.98 1.50
CA GLY A 240 17.20 -6.12 1.73
C GLY A 240 16.65 -7.47 1.27
N VAL A 241 17.06 -7.94 0.08
CA VAL A 241 16.70 -9.28 -0.42
C VAL A 241 17.20 -10.38 0.52
N ASP A 242 18.47 -10.28 0.97
CA ASP A 242 19.07 -11.29 1.86
C ASP A 242 18.40 -11.31 3.24
N ALA A 243 17.98 -10.15 3.75
CA ALA A 243 17.21 -10.04 4.99
C ALA A 243 15.79 -10.66 4.87
N MET A 244 15.19 -10.58 3.68
CA MET A 244 13.89 -11.19 3.41
C MET A 244 13.98 -12.70 3.19
N LEU A 245 14.95 -13.14 2.41
CA LEU A 245 15.18 -14.55 2.10
C LEU A 245 16.63 -14.72 1.64
N SER A 246 17.43 -15.48 2.41
CA SER A 246 18.82 -15.78 2.05
C SER A 246 18.91 -16.52 0.72
N ALA A 247 20.09 -16.52 0.07
CA ALA A 247 20.29 -17.14 -1.24
C ALA A 247 20.08 -18.66 -1.23
N ASP A 248 20.34 -19.31 -0.09
CA ASP A 248 20.10 -20.74 0.16
C ASP A 248 18.67 -21.03 0.66
N GLY A 249 17.87 -19.98 0.96
CA GLY A 249 16.49 -20.10 1.43
C GLY A 249 16.33 -20.57 2.89
N GLN A 250 17.44 -20.65 3.66
CA GLN A 250 17.43 -21.19 5.02
C GLN A 250 17.14 -20.15 6.09
N SER A 251 17.22 -18.86 5.75
CA SER A 251 17.03 -17.76 6.70
C SER A 251 16.35 -16.55 6.06
N GLY A 252 16.00 -15.59 6.90
CA GLY A 252 15.32 -14.35 6.52
C GLY A 252 13.86 -14.35 6.94
N ARG A 253 13.25 -13.14 6.90
CA ARG A 253 11.89 -12.95 7.44
C ARG A 253 10.84 -13.81 6.76
N LEU A 254 10.91 -14.02 5.45
CA LEU A 254 9.95 -14.89 4.75
C LEU A 254 10.10 -16.35 5.18
N ARG A 255 11.33 -16.85 5.38
CA ARG A 255 11.53 -18.21 5.88
C ARG A 255 10.88 -18.38 7.26
N GLU A 256 11.12 -17.43 8.18
CA GLU A 256 10.49 -17.44 9.50
C GLU A 256 8.96 -17.45 9.44
N VAL A 257 8.36 -16.60 8.58
CA VAL A 257 6.90 -16.53 8.41
C VAL A 257 6.33 -17.83 7.86
N PHE A 258 7.02 -18.46 6.89
CA PHE A 258 6.62 -19.74 6.33
C PHE A 258 6.67 -20.87 7.36
N ASP A 259 7.74 -20.94 8.14
CA ASP A 259 7.91 -21.95 9.19
C ASP A 259 6.85 -21.84 10.28
N LEU A 260 6.42 -20.62 10.58
CA LEU A 260 5.34 -20.35 11.54
C LEU A 260 3.93 -20.55 10.96
N GLY A 261 3.79 -20.80 9.66
CA GLY A 261 2.52 -21.16 9.00
C GLY A 261 1.48 -20.03 8.92
N GLY A 262 1.90 -18.77 8.93
CA GLY A 262 1.03 -17.59 8.80
C GLY A 262 1.09 -16.94 7.41
N PRO A 263 0.26 -15.91 7.15
CA PRO A 263 0.29 -15.20 5.89
C PRO A 263 1.57 -14.38 5.74
N ALA A 264 2.21 -14.44 4.58
CA ALA A 264 3.36 -13.62 4.22
C ALA A 264 2.88 -12.34 3.51
N VAL A 265 2.55 -11.30 4.27
CA VAL A 265 2.12 -10.00 3.75
C VAL A 265 3.34 -9.10 3.68
N MET A 266 3.97 -9.05 2.52
CA MET A 266 5.15 -8.22 2.25
C MET A 266 4.75 -6.76 2.09
N VAL A 267 5.56 -5.85 2.64
CA VAL A 267 5.34 -4.40 2.54
C VAL A 267 6.51 -3.77 1.79
N THR A 268 6.21 -2.86 0.88
CA THR A 268 7.19 -1.97 0.24
C THR A 268 6.51 -0.66 -0.18
N HIS A 269 7.31 0.35 -0.52
CA HIS A 269 6.82 1.64 -0.96
C HIS A 269 7.20 1.89 -2.42
N TRP A 270 6.39 2.68 -3.09
CA TRP A 270 6.58 3.06 -4.49
C TRP A 270 7.94 3.72 -4.73
N GLN A 271 8.32 4.64 -3.81
CA GLN A 271 9.61 5.33 -3.85
C GLN A 271 10.79 4.38 -3.60
N SER A 272 10.63 3.40 -2.69
CA SER A 272 11.67 2.41 -2.42
C SER A 272 11.98 1.54 -3.64
N LEU A 273 10.93 1.16 -4.38
CA LEU A 273 11.09 0.44 -5.65
C LEU A 273 11.68 1.32 -6.74
N PHE A 274 11.26 2.60 -6.81
CA PHE A 274 11.75 3.58 -7.78
C PHE A 274 13.19 3.99 -7.53
N SER A 275 13.61 4.05 -6.25
CA SER A 275 14.97 4.38 -5.81
C SER A 275 15.51 5.62 -6.51
N ASP A 276 14.72 6.71 -6.53
CA ASP A 276 15.04 8.01 -7.15
C ASP A 276 15.55 7.90 -8.59
N GLY A 277 14.96 7.00 -9.39
CA GLY A 277 15.29 6.76 -10.78
C GLY A 277 16.33 5.69 -11.03
N ASN A 278 17.00 5.17 -9.99
CA ASN A 278 17.95 4.06 -10.14
C ASN A 278 17.27 2.70 -10.32
N GLU A 279 16.00 2.60 -9.91
CA GLU A 279 15.17 1.38 -9.92
C GLU A 279 15.82 0.17 -9.20
N ALA A 280 16.80 0.43 -8.32
CA ALA A 280 17.52 -0.62 -7.59
C ALA A 280 16.60 -1.47 -6.70
N GLY A 281 15.58 -0.84 -6.10
CA GLY A 281 14.56 -1.56 -5.33
C GLY A 281 13.73 -2.50 -6.20
N LEU A 282 13.37 -2.08 -7.43
CA LEU A 282 12.64 -2.93 -8.37
C LEU A 282 13.49 -4.12 -8.85
N ASP A 283 14.79 -3.91 -9.10
CA ASP A 283 15.73 -5.00 -9.42
C ASP A 283 15.87 -5.98 -8.26
N GLY A 284 15.97 -5.46 -7.04
CA GLY A 284 15.97 -6.26 -5.80
C GLY A 284 14.67 -7.03 -5.64
N PHE A 285 13.53 -6.39 -5.87
CA PHE A 285 12.23 -7.05 -5.79
C PHE A 285 12.12 -8.21 -6.78
N GLN A 286 12.53 -8.01 -8.03
CA GLN A 286 12.56 -9.10 -9.02
C GLN A 286 13.48 -10.25 -8.58
N THR A 287 14.63 -9.94 -8.00
CA THR A 287 15.53 -10.96 -7.42
C THR A 287 14.86 -11.73 -6.29
N LEU A 288 14.13 -11.03 -5.40
CA LEU A 288 13.38 -11.65 -4.31
C LEU A 288 12.30 -12.61 -4.84
N LEU A 289 11.56 -12.23 -5.88
CA LEU A 289 10.55 -13.07 -6.51
C LEU A 289 11.14 -14.38 -7.04
N PHE A 290 12.27 -14.33 -7.74
CA PHE A 290 12.98 -15.52 -8.19
C PHE A 290 13.41 -16.43 -7.02
N ARG A 291 13.85 -15.86 -5.89
CA ARG A 291 14.20 -16.64 -4.70
C ARG A 291 12.96 -17.30 -4.08
N ILE A 292 11.85 -16.57 -3.95
CA ILE A 292 10.58 -17.11 -3.46
C ILE A 292 10.14 -18.30 -4.30
N GLU A 293 10.14 -18.18 -5.61
CA GLU A 293 9.74 -19.24 -6.53
C GLU A 293 10.69 -20.46 -6.43
N LYS A 294 11.99 -20.20 -6.37
CA LYS A 294 13.01 -21.27 -6.24
C LYS A 294 12.92 -22.02 -4.93
N VAL A 295 12.73 -21.30 -3.81
CA VAL A 295 12.78 -21.86 -2.45
C VAL A 295 11.47 -22.53 -2.07
N PHE A 296 10.34 -21.87 -2.34
CA PHE A 296 9.03 -22.34 -1.86
C PHE A 296 8.21 -23.08 -2.93
N GLY A 297 8.56 -22.94 -4.21
CA GLY A 297 7.92 -23.68 -5.30
C GLY A 297 6.38 -23.58 -5.29
N ARG A 298 5.71 -24.69 -4.96
CA ARG A 298 4.25 -24.77 -4.88
C ARG A 298 3.69 -24.60 -3.45
N GLU A 299 4.52 -24.28 -2.49
CA GLU A 299 4.11 -24.15 -1.09
C GLU A 299 3.41 -22.83 -0.78
N PHE A 300 3.29 -21.92 -1.74
CA PHE A 300 2.62 -20.64 -1.57
C PHE A 300 1.57 -20.37 -2.64
N ILE A 301 0.69 -19.41 -2.35
CA ILE A 301 -0.30 -18.87 -3.27
C ILE A 301 -0.37 -17.34 -3.15
N TRP A 302 -0.27 -16.64 -4.29
CA TRP A 302 -0.49 -15.21 -4.32
C TRP A 302 -1.95 -14.85 -4.08
N MET A 303 -2.22 -13.93 -3.14
CA MET A 303 -3.56 -13.45 -2.80
C MET A 303 -3.59 -11.93 -2.78
N ARG A 304 -4.74 -11.36 -3.15
CA ARG A 304 -5.02 -9.96 -2.87
C ARG A 304 -5.30 -9.75 -1.39
N CYS A 305 -5.11 -8.53 -0.89
CA CYS A 305 -5.45 -8.20 0.50
C CYS A 305 -6.95 -8.39 0.81
N SER A 306 -7.83 -8.10 -0.17
CA SER A 306 -9.27 -8.37 -0.02
C SER A 306 -9.61 -9.86 0.11
N GLU A 307 -8.87 -10.74 -0.57
CA GLU A 307 -9.03 -12.18 -0.44
C GLU A 307 -8.54 -12.68 0.91
N LEU A 308 -7.42 -12.12 1.42
CA LEU A 308 -6.97 -12.37 2.79
C LEU A 308 -8.00 -11.87 3.82
N ALA A 309 -8.52 -10.67 3.65
CA ALA A 309 -9.55 -10.11 4.53
C ALA A 309 -10.83 -10.98 4.56
N ALA A 310 -11.22 -11.57 3.43
CA ALA A 310 -12.37 -12.46 3.36
C ALA A 310 -12.18 -13.73 4.22
N THR A 311 -10.94 -14.21 4.42
CA THR A 311 -10.66 -15.37 5.28
C THR A 311 -11.02 -15.13 6.74
N ALA A 312 -10.88 -13.89 7.23
CA ALA A 312 -11.24 -13.51 8.60
C ALA A 312 -12.74 -13.56 8.86
N VAL A 313 -13.55 -13.44 7.80
CA VAL A 313 -15.03 -13.46 7.92
C VAL A 313 -15.58 -14.87 7.77
N SER A 314 -14.93 -15.72 6.97
CA SER A 314 -15.37 -17.10 6.72
C SER A 314 -14.86 -18.13 7.73
N ARG A 315 -13.93 -17.77 8.62
CA ARG A 315 -13.40 -18.64 9.70
C ARG A 315 -13.78 -18.06 11.08
N PRO A 316 -15.03 -18.21 11.56
CA PRO A 316 -15.36 -17.82 12.93
C PRO A 316 -14.67 -18.80 13.87
N GLY A 317 -13.70 -18.32 14.68
CA GLY A 317 -13.18 -19.09 15.81
C GLY A 317 -11.66 -19.24 15.96
N ARG A 318 -10.82 -18.55 15.22
CA ARG A 318 -9.41 -18.35 15.59
C ARG A 318 -9.21 -16.93 16.12
N SER A 319 -9.79 -16.65 17.30
CA SER A 319 -9.33 -15.55 18.14
C SER A 319 -7.96 -15.97 18.72
N THR A 320 -6.94 -15.17 18.43
CA THR A 320 -5.62 -15.23 19.07
C THR A 320 -5.71 -14.93 20.55
#